data_1013f74cf21785123388685bd0933bed
#
_entry.id   1013f74cf21785123388685bd0933bed
#
_cell.length_a   1.000
_cell.length_b   1.000
_cell.length_c   1.000
_cell.angle_alpha   90.00
_cell.angle_beta   90.00
_cell.angle_gamma   90.00
#
_symmetry.space_group_name_H-M   'P 1'
#
loop_
_entity.id
_entity.type
_entity.pdbx_description
1 polymer ?
#
loop_
_entity_poly.entity_id
_entity_poly.type
_entity_poly.pdbx_seq_one_letter_code
_entity_poly.pdbx_strand_id
1 'polypeptide(L)'
;MLIAMSGLQATGKTHVSAELASRMNAMRIGVPGIESAMVAAGLWRNQATVLAACLSAQSVARENLAAGHDVIIDAANYTRASRQLWTDLAEETGVDLLFLITVCSDPAVHHERVRARRNGIPGVSRITWDDVTDRNAHTEMWGTEPRVALDTARPGLVHSGPLPRLFRG
;
A
#
# COMPACT_ATOMS: atom_id res chain seq x y z
N MET A 1 9.52 -6.29 -11.47
CA MET A 1 8.44 -5.26 -11.53
C MET A 1 8.23 -4.59 -10.17
N LEU A 2 7.60 -3.41 -10.13
CA LEU A 2 7.22 -2.71 -8.91
C LEU A 2 5.69 -2.65 -8.80
N ILE A 3 5.11 -3.13 -7.69
CA ILE A 3 3.68 -3.01 -7.40
C ILE A 3 3.52 -2.09 -6.22
N ALA A 4 2.77 -1.00 -6.35
CA ALA A 4 2.47 -0.10 -5.27
C ALA A 4 0.98 -0.21 -4.88
N MET A 5 0.71 -0.62 -3.63
CA MET A 5 -0.66 -0.70 -3.12
C MET A 5 -1.26 0.70 -2.96
N SER A 6 -2.56 0.83 -3.17
CA SER A 6 -3.33 2.03 -2.86
C SER A 6 -4.70 1.67 -2.29
N GLY A 7 -5.37 2.64 -1.71
CA GLY A 7 -6.73 2.49 -1.18
C GLY A 7 -6.89 2.97 0.25
N LEU A 8 -8.13 3.12 0.69
CA LEU A 8 -8.50 3.63 2.01
C LEU A 8 -8.08 2.66 3.13
N GLN A 9 -8.17 3.13 4.35
CA GLN A 9 -7.93 2.31 5.53
C GLN A 9 -8.93 1.14 5.58
N ALA A 10 -8.47 -0.01 6.07
CA ALA A 10 -9.26 -1.24 6.22
C ALA A 10 -9.83 -1.85 4.92
N THR A 11 -9.40 -1.40 3.73
CA THR A 11 -9.76 -2.05 2.45
C THR A 11 -8.95 -3.31 2.14
N GLY A 12 -8.05 -3.76 3.02
CA GLY A 12 -7.33 -5.03 2.86
C GLY A 12 -5.96 -4.96 2.19
N LYS A 13 -5.37 -3.77 1.98
CA LYS A 13 -4.04 -3.59 1.36
C LYS A 13 -2.98 -4.56 1.88
N THR A 14 -2.79 -4.57 3.20
CA THR A 14 -1.76 -5.38 3.86
C THR A 14 -1.99 -6.87 3.65
N HIS A 15 -3.25 -7.32 3.65
CA HIS A 15 -3.58 -8.73 3.39
C HIS A 15 -3.29 -9.09 1.93
N VAL A 16 -3.76 -8.27 1.00
CA VAL A 16 -3.56 -8.48 -0.44
C VAL A 16 -2.07 -8.41 -0.80
N SER A 17 -1.32 -7.44 -0.27
CA SER A 17 0.11 -7.32 -0.53
C SER A 17 0.92 -8.52 -0.01
N ALA A 18 0.54 -9.06 1.16
CA ALA A 18 1.19 -10.25 1.71
C ALA A 18 0.91 -11.51 0.88
N GLU A 19 -0.34 -11.69 0.45
CA GLU A 19 -0.74 -12.80 -0.41
C GLU A 19 -0.03 -12.76 -1.78
N LEU A 20 -0.01 -11.58 -2.42
CA LEU A 20 0.70 -11.40 -3.69
C LEU A 20 2.20 -11.64 -3.54
N ALA A 21 2.82 -11.11 -2.49
CA ALA A 21 4.25 -11.31 -2.24
C ALA A 21 4.60 -12.80 -2.13
N SER A 22 3.78 -13.56 -1.40
CA SER A 22 3.95 -15.01 -1.27
C SER A 22 3.82 -15.73 -2.62
N ARG A 23 2.82 -15.36 -3.43
CA ARG A 23 2.54 -16.03 -4.71
C ARG A 23 3.52 -15.66 -5.82
N MET A 24 4.06 -14.45 -5.80
CA MET A 24 5.03 -13.95 -6.77
C MET A 24 6.48 -14.20 -6.35
N ASN A 25 6.73 -14.67 -5.13
CA ASN A 25 8.04 -14.68 -4.50
C ASN A 25 8.71 -13.29 -4.52
N ALA A 26 7.89 -12.24 -4.27
CA ALA A 26 8.30 -10.84 -4.31
C ALA A 26 8.65 -10.31 -2.91
N MET A 27 9.51 -9.31 -2.86
CA MET A 27 9.84 -8.59 -1.62
C MET A 27 8.71 -7.63 -1.26
N ARG A 28 8.11 -7.82 -0.07
CA ARG A 28 7.09 -6.90 0.44
C ARG A 28 7.71 -5.91 1.42
N ILE A 29 7.52 -4.61 1.16
CA ILE A 29 7.99 -3.50 2.00
C ILE A 29 6.76 -2.75 2.54
N GLY A 30 6.57 -2.81 3.85
CA GLY A 30 5.44 -2.16 4.54
C GLY A 30 5.81 -0.79 5.11
N VAL A 31 5.44 0.29 4.45
CA VAL A 31 5.69 1.67 4.92
C VAL A 31 5.13 1.94 6.32
N PRO A 32 3.91 1.47 6.70
CA PRO A 32 3.41 1.66 8.06
C PRO A 32 4.27 0.97 9.14
N GLY A 33 4.92 -0.14 8.81
CA GLY A 33 5.84 -0.82 9.73
C GLY A 33 7.11 0.01 9.97
N ILE A 34 7.66 0.62 8.93
CA ILE A 34 8.82 1.51 9.02
C ILE A 34 8.46 2.76 9.85
N GLU A 35 7.32 3.40 9.54
CA GLU A 35 6.80 4.53 10.32
C GLU A 35 6.65 4.16 11.81
N SER A 36 6.07 3.00 12.09
CA SER A 36 5.90 2.50 13.46
C SER A 36 7.23 2.32 14.19
N ALA A 37 8.25 1.80 13.53
CA ALA A 37 9.59 1.64 14.09
C ALA A 37 10.24 3.00 14.39
N MET A 38 10.07 3.98 13.51
CA MET A 38 10.57 5.35 13.72
C MET A 38 9.91 6.01 14.96
N VAL A 39 8.60 5.86 15.10
CA VAL A 39 7.87 6.37 16.28
C VAL A 39 8.32 5.64 17.55
N ALA A 40 8.49 4.33 17.50
CA ALA A 40 9.01 3.55 18.64
C ALA A 40 10.43 3.95 19.03
N ALA A 41 11.24 4.44 18.07
CA ALA A 41 12.57 4.99 18.34
C ALA A 41 12.55 6.43 18.89
N GLY A 42 11.36 7.00 19.16
CA GLY A 42 11.19 8.31 19.79
C GLY A 42 10.98 9.47 18.79
N LEU A 43 10.84 9.22 17.51
CA LEU A 43 10.50 10.26 16.55
C LEU A 43 9.02 10.66 16.69
N TRP A 44 8.73 11.95 16.60
CA TRP A 44 7.37 12.45 16.58
C TRP A 44 6.66 12.04 15.29
N ARG A 45 5.44 11.55 15.40
CA ARG A 45 4.60 11.27 14.23
C ARG A 45 4.12 12.58 13.60
N ASN A 46 4.69 12.92 12.44
CA ASN A 46 4.35 14.09 11.66
C ASN A 46 4.59 13.79 10.16
N GLN A 47 4.34 14.78 9.32
CA GLN A 47 4.50 14.63 7.87
C GLN A 47 5.95 14.26 7.47
N ALA A 48 6.96 14.80 8.17
CA ALA A 48 8.36 14.49 7.89
C ALA A 48 8.70 13.02 8.22
N THR A 49 8.17 12.48 9.34
CA THR A 49 8.36 11.08 9.70
C THR A 49 7.68 10.14 8.71
N VAL A 50 6.47 10.48 8.24
CA VAL A 50 5.78 9.72 7.19
C VAL A 50 6.59 9.73 5.89
N LEU A 51 7.10 10.89 5.48
CA LEU A 51 7.94 11.01 4.29
C LEU A 51 9.25 10.23 4.44
N ALA A 52 9.91 10.31 5.60
CA ALA A 52 11.12 9.54 5.89
C ALA A 52 10.87 8.01 5.79
N ALA A 53 9.73 7.53 6.27
CA ALA A 53 9.35 6.13 6.11
C ALA A 53 9.16 5.73 4.64
N CYS A 54 8.55 6.60 3.82
CA CYS A 54 8.40 6.38 2.39
C CYS A 54 9.77 6.35 1.68
N LEU A 55 10.65 7.31 1.98
CA LEU A 55 12.00 7.37 1.38
C LEU A 55 12.87 6.19 1.81
N SER A 56 12.76 5.73 3.06
CA SER A 56 13.42 4.51 3.52
C SER A 56 12.93 3.28 2.77
N ALA A 57 11.61 3.17 2.58
CA ALA A 57 11.02 2.09 1.79
C ALA A 57 11.48 2.14 0.33
N GLN A 58 11.57 3.35 -0.25
CA GLN A 58 12.05 3.55 -1.62
C GLN A 58 13.52 3.12 -1.78
N SER A 59 14.38 3.45 -0.80
CA SER A 59 15.79 3.02 -0.82
C SER A 59 15.93 1.49 -0.81
N VAL A 60 15.21 0.81 0.09
CA VAL A 60 15.19 -0.66 0.16
C VAL A 60 14.61 -1.28 -1.12
N ALA A 61 13.55 -0.67 -1.68
CA ALA A 61 12.94 -1.13 -2.92
C ALA A 61 13.94 -1.03 -4.10
N ARG A 62 14.68 0.08 -4.19
CA ARG A 62 15.70 0.28 -5.23
C ARG A 62 16.75 -0.83 -5.23
N GLU A 63 17.29 -1.16 -4.06
CA GLU A 63 18.30 -2.22 -3.93
C GLU A 63 17.75 -3.59 -4.36
N ASN A 64 16.53 -3.91 -3.97
CA ASN A 64 15.90 -5.18 -4.35
C ASN A 64 15.56 -5.26 -5.85
N LEU A 65 15.06 -4.18 -6.43
CA LEU A 65 14.80 -4.10 -7.87
C LEU A 65 16.10 -4.23 -8.68
N ALA A 66 17.17 -3.57 -8.23
CA ALA A 66 18.50 -3.70 -8.84
C ALA A 66 19.08 -5.13 -8.75
N ALA A 67 18.73 -5.87 -7.70
CA ALA A 67 19.07 -7.28 -7.54
C ALA A 67 18.17 -8.23 -8.36
N GLY A 68 17.20 -7.70 -9.13
CA GLY A 68 16.30 -8.48 -9.99
C GLY A 68 15.07 -9.03 -9.27
N HIS A 69 14.77 -8.60 -8.05
CA HIS A 69 13.57 -9.03 -7.35
C HIS A 69 12.36 -8.16 -7.73
N ASP A 70 11.19 -8.77 -7.78
CA ASP A 70 9.93 -8.04 -7.78
C ASP A 70 9.67 -7.43 -6.39
N VAL A 71 9.13 -6.21 -6.35
CA VAL A 71 8.87 -5.49 -5.10
C VAL A 71 7.42 -5.07 -5.00
N ILE A 72 6.84 -5.26 -3.81
CA ILE A 72 5.48 -4.81 -3.48
C ILE A 72 5.55 -3.81 -2.32
N ILE A 73 5.10 -2.58 -2.56
CA ILE A 73 5.02 -1.52 -1.56
C ILE A 73 3.63 -1.52 -0.92
N ASP A 74 3.56 -1.86 0.36
CA ASP A 74 2.33 -1.73 1.15
C ASP A 74 2.25 -0.34 1.76
N ALA A 75 1.55 0.56 1.07
CA ALA A 75 1.31 1.94 1.47
C ALA A 75 -0.09 2.41 1.01
N ALA A 76 -0.52 3.58 1.45
CA ALA A 76 -1.86 4.09 1.11
C ALA A 76 -1.94 4.78 -0.26
N ASN A 77 -0.90 5.50 -0.66
CA ASN A 77 -0.70 6.15 -1.96
C ASN A 77 -1.91 6.95 -2.50
N TYR A 78 -2.60 7.69 -1.60
CA TYR A 78 -3.83 8.42 -1.96
C TYR A 78 -3.58 9.82 -2.54
N THR A 79 -2.35 10.36 -2.44
CA THR A 79 -1.96 11.64 -3.04
C THR A 79 -1.10 11.45 -4.28
N ARG A 80 -1.12 12.42 -5.19
CA ARG A 80 -0.23 12.43 -6.36
C ARG A 80 1.25 12.36 -5.93
N ALA A 81 1.62 13.15 -4.93
CA ALA A 81 3.00 13.16 -4.42
C ALA A 81 3.45 11.78 -3.91
N SER A 82 2.59 11.05 -3.20
CA SER A 82 2.93 9.70 -2.73
C SER A 82 3.04 8.68 -3.87
N ARG A 83 2.24 8.84 -4.94
CA ARG A 83 2.35 7.99 -6.14
C ARG A 83 3.59 8.30 -6.95
N GLN A 84 3.95 9.59 -7.05
CA GLN A 84 5.11 10.04 -7.80
C GLN A 84 6.41 9.40 -7.30
N LEU A 85 6.56 9.20 -5.98
CA LEU A 85 7.73 8.50 -5.43
C LEU A 85 7.98 7.14 -6.07
N TRP A 86 6.91 6.40 -6.36
CA TRP A 86 7.03 5.05 -6.95
C TRP A 86 7.16 5.11 -8.47
N THR A 87 6.56 6.12 -9.10
CA THR A 87 6.75 6.38 -10.54
C THR A 87 8.21 6.73 -10.83
N ASP A 88 8.79 7.66 -10.06
CA ASP A 88 10.19 8.05 -10.20
C ASP A 88 11.14 6.86 -9.98
N LEU A 89 10.84 6.01 -8.97
CA LEU A 89 11.62 4.80 -8.71
C LEU A 89 11.56 3.80 -9.87
N ALA A 90 10.38 3.58 -10.45
CA ALA A 90 10.21 2.66 -11.56
C ALA A 90 10.93 3.17 -12.82
N GLU A 91 10.85 4.46 -13.10
CA GLU A 91 11.58 5.11 -14.20
C GLU A 91 13.11 5.01 -13.98
N GLU A 92 13.59 5.31 -12.78
CA GLU A 92 15.00 5.22 -12.41
C GLU A 92 15.57 3.80 -12.58
N THR A 93 14.80 2.79 -12.19
CA THR A 93 15.23 1.38 -12.21
C THR A 93 14.89 0.66 -13.51
N GLY A 94 14.13 1.28 -14.40
CA GLY A 94 13.72 0.71 -15.70
C GLY A 94 12.78 -0.47 -15.57
N VAL A 95 11.98 -0.55 -14.49
CA VAL A 95 11.03 -1.65 -14.26
C VAL A 95 9.59 -1.22 -14.51
N ASP A 96 8.72 -2.17 -14.84
CA ASP A 96 7.29 -1.93 -14.95
C ASP A 96 6.70 -1.59 -13.58
N LEU A 97 5.83 -0.56 -13.54
CA LEU A 97 5.05 -0.16 -12.37
C LEU A 97 3.57 -0.50 -12.56
N LEU A 98 2.96 -1.01 -11.48
CA LEU A 98 1.51 -1.18 -11.39
C LEU A 98 1.01 -0.70 -10.02
N PHE A 99 0.02 0.19 -10.02
CA PHE A 99 -0.72 0.50 -8.80
C PHE A 99 -1.88 -0.48 -8.62
N LEU A 100 -1.91 -1.16 -7.47
CA LEU A 100 -3.02 -2.03 -7.10
C LEU A 100 -3.89 -1.35 -6.04
N ILE A 101 -5.09 -0.93 -6.46
CA ILE A 101 -6.03 -0.21 -5.60
C ILE A 101 -6.97 -1.22 -4.94
N THR A 102 -6.92 -1.33 -3.62
CA THR A 102 -7.92 -2.12 -2.90
C THR A 102 -9.12 -1.24 -2.55
N VAL A 103 -10.29 -1.73 -2.88
CA VAL A 103 -11.58 -1.16 -2.49
C VAL A 103 -12.38 -2.17 -1.67
N CYS A 104 -13.36 -1.69 -0.93
CA CYS A 104 -14.37 -2.53 -0.28
C CYS A 104 -15.73 -1.96 -0.66
N SER A 105 -16.38 -2.57 -1.65
CA SER A 105 -17.64 -2.06 -2.23
C SER A 105 -18.84 -2.20 -1.30
N ASP A 106 -18.74 -3.04 -0.28
CA ASP A 106 -19.77 -3.19 0.74
C ASP A 106 -19.45 -2.28 1.95
N PRO A 107 -20.25 -1.22 2.17
CA PRO A 107 -20.03 -0.29 3.27
C PRO A 107 -20.14 -0.94 4.65
N ALA A 108 -21.01 -1.91 4.82
CA ALA A 108 -21.20 -2.60 6.11
C ALA A 108 -19.95 -3.44 6.46
N VAL A 109 -19.44 -4.19 5.49
CA VAL A 109 -18.18 -4.94 5.62
C VAL A 109 -17.00 -4.00 5.88
N HIS A 110 -16.91 -2.88 5.17
CA HIS A 110 -15.84 -1.92 5.35
C HIS A 110 -15.88 -1.28 6.75
N HIS A 111 -17.07 -0.86 7.19
CA HIS A 111 -17.28 -0.29 8.53
C HIS A 111 -16.89 -1.28 9.64
N GLU A 112 -17.29 -2.55 9.51
CA GLU A 112 -16.92 -3.59 10.48
C GLU A 112 -15.41 -3.82 10.52
N ARG A 113 -14.73 -3.84 9.38
CA ARG A 113 -13.26 -3.94 9.31
C ARG A 113 -12.55 -2.76 9.97
N VAL A 114 -13.09 -1.54 9.83
CA VAL A 114 -12.57 -0.35 10.53
C VAL A 114 -12.72 -0.53 12.05
N ARG A 115 -13.88 -1.00 12.51
CA ARG A 115 -14.13 -1.25 13.93
C ARG A 115 -13.27 -2.36 14.52
N ALA A 116 -13.05 -3.44 13.76
CA ALA A 116 -12.24 -4.58 14.20
C ALA A 116 -10.74 -4.31 14.15
N ARG A 117 -10.29 -3.27 13.44
CA ARG A 117 -8.87 -2.97 13.27
C ARG A 117 -8.20 -2.63 14.59
N ARG A 118 -7.14 -3.36 14.91
CA ARG A 118 -6.21 -3.00 15.99
C ARG A 118 -5.17 -2.03 15.42
N ASN A 119 -4.84 -0.97 16.18
CA ASN A 119 -3.79 -0.05 15.77
C ASN A 119 -2.44 -0.75 15.82
N GLY A 120 -1.68 -0.66 14.71
CA GLY A 120 -0.34 -1.22 14.62
C GLY A 120 0.76 -0.26 15.08
N ILE A 121 0.44 1.02 15.30
CA ILE A 121 1.42 2.06 15.66
C ILE A 121 1.17 2.49 17.10
N PRO A 122 2.11 2.29 18.04
CA PRO A 122 1.99 2.77 19.41
C PRO A 122 1.76 4.28 19.44
N GLY A 123 0.86 4.73 20.31
CA GLY A 123 0.56 6.17 20.48
C GLY A 123 -0.33 6.79 19.38
N VAL A 124 -0.76 6.02 18.41
CA VAL A 124 -1.72 6.47 17.39
C VAL A 124 -3.14 6.10 17.79
N SER A 125 -4.03 7.08 17.79
CA SER A 125 -5.45 6.86 18.06
C SER A 125 -6.04 5.84 17.08
N ARG A 126 -7.04 5.10 17.56
CA ARG A 126 -7.77 4.15 16.74
C ARG A 126 -8.41 4.89 15.55
N ILE A 127 -8.25 4.33 14.36
CA ILE A 127 -8.90 4.86 13.16
C ILE A 127 -10.41 4.71 13.30
N THR A 128 -11.12 5.81 13.06
CA THR A 128 -12.58 5.89 13.06
C THR A 128 -13.12 5.85 11.63
N TRP A 129 -14.44 5.72 11.49
CA TRP A 129 -15.09 5.84 10.19
C TRP A 129 -14.98 7.25 9.61
N ASP A 130 -15.01 8.28 10.47
CA ASP A 130 -14.83 9.67 10.05
C ASP A 130 -13.45 9.89 9.45
N ASP A 131 -12.40 9.28 10.01
CA ASP A 131 -11.05 9.32 9.44
C ASP A 131 -11.00 8.70 8.03
N VAL A 132 -11.77 7.64 7.80
CA VAL A 132 -11.87 6.99 6.47
C VAL A 132 -12.61 7.90 5.49
N THR A 133 -13.70 8.52 5.92
CA THR A 133 -14.52 9.43 5.10
C THR A 133 -13.73 10.67 4.74
N ASP A 134 -13.05 11.29 5.71
CA ASP A 134 -12.17 12.43 5.50
C ASP A 134 -11.04 12.08 4.51
N ARG A 135 -10.40 10.93 4.70
CA ARG A 135 -9.35 10.45 3.79
C ARG A 135 -9.87 10.24 2.37
N ASN A 136 -11.08 9.73 2.23
CA ASN A 136 -11.69 9.55 0.91
C ASN A 136 -11.92 10.89 0.21
N ALA A 137 -12.38 11.91 0.94
CA ALA A 137 -12.57 13.24 0.41
C ALA A 137 -11.25 13.92 -0.03
N HIS A 138 -10.13 13.56 0.62
CA HIS A 138 -8.79 14.07 0.31
C HIS A 138 -7.98 13.15 -0.61
N THR A 139 -8.59 12.10 -1.16
CA THR A 139 -7.94 11.25 -2.16
C THR A 139 -7.86 11.98 -3.50
N GLU A 140 -6.66 12.21 -3.97
CA GLU A 140 -6.43 12.93 -5.22
C GLU A 140 -6.70 12.05 -6.44
N MET A 141 -7.27 12.68 -7.47
CA MET A 141 -7.57 12.02 -8.73
C MET A 141 -6.33 11.35 -9.33
N TRP A 142 -6.57 10.21 -9.95
CA TRP A 142 -5.57 9.47 -10.71
C TRP A 142 -5.33 10.15 -12.06
N GLY A 143 -4.08 10.17 -12.50
CA GLY A 143 -3.67 10.55 -13.85
C GLY A 143 -3.63 9.34 -14.79
N THR A 144 -2.51 9.20 -15.48
CA THR A 144 -2.25 8.14 -16.46
C THR A 144 -1.54 6.92 -15.87
N GLU A 145 -1.26 6.93 -14.57
CA GLU A 145 -0.54 5.84 -13.89
C GLU A 145 -1.26 4.49 -14.12
N PRO A 146 -0.52 3.43 -14.51
CA PRO A 146 -1.10 2.10 -14.73
C PRO A 146 -1.65 1.56 -13.41
N ARG A 147 -2.92 1.17 -13.42
CA ARG A 147 -3.60 0.74 -12.20
C ARG A 147 -4.68 -0.30 -12.45
N VAL A 148 -4.89 -1.13 -11.42
CA VAL A 148 -6.00 -2.09 -11.34
C VAL A 148 -6.70 -1.93 -10.00
N ALA A 149 -8.01 -1.98 -9.98
CA ALA A 149 -8.80 -2.01 -8.76
C ALA A 149 -9.19 -3.43 -8.39
N LEU A 150 -9.03 -3.79 -7.13
CA LEU A 150 -9.44 -5.05 -6.55
C LEU A 150 -10.47 -4.80 -5.44
N ASP A 151 -11.68 -5.32 -5.63
CA ASP A 151 -12.70 -5.27 -4.60
C ASP A 151 -12.51 -6.42 -3.60
N THR A 152 -12.32 -6.07 -2.35
CA THR A 152 -12.06 -7.01 -1.26
C THR A 152 -13.30 -7.28 -0.40
N ALA A 153 -14.47 -6.75 -0.76
CA ALA A 153 -15.71 -7.01 -0.03
C ALA A 153 -16.08 -8.50 -0.04
N ARG A 154 -15.73 -9.20 -1.12
CA ARG A 154 -15.98 -10.64 -1.27
C ARG A 154 -14.72 -11.44 -0.91
N PRO A 155 -14.83 -12.45 -0.02
CA PRO A 155 -13.74 -13.35 0.25
C PRO A 155 -13.40 -14.20 -0.99
N GLY A 156 -12.12 -14.45 -1.23
CA GLY A 156 -11.65 -15.41 -2.22
C GLY A 156 -11.06 -14.87 -3.51
N LEU A 157 -11.10 -13.56 -3.78
CA LEU A 157 -10.58 -13.00 -5.04
C LEU A 157 -9.05 -13.11 -5.19
N VAL A 158 -8.32 -13.19 -4.09
CA VAL A 158 -6.85 -13.38 -4.13
C VAL A 158 -6.47 -14.86 -3.98
N HIS A 159 -7.34 -15.68 -3.37
CA HIS A 159 -7.02 -17.07 -3.00
C HIS A 159 -7.25 -18.12 -4.09
N SER A 160 -8.09 -17.89 -5.10
CA SER A 160 -8.71 -18.99 -5.87
C SER A 160 -8.47 -18.96 -7.39
N GLY A 161 -7.56 -18.16 -7.92
CA GLY A 161 -7.32 -18.13 -9.37
C GLY A 161 -5.85 -17.97 -9.75
N PRO A 162 -5.49 -18.24 -11.00
CA PRO A 162 -4.18 -17.83 -11.50
C PRO A 162 -4.04 -16.33 -11.37
N LEU A 163 -2.85 -15.85 -11.02
CA LEU A 163 -2.54 -14.42 -11.03
C LEU A 163 -2.95 -13.84 -12.38
N PRO A 164 -3.65 -12.70 -12.42
CA PRO A 164 -3.94 -12.01 -13.67
C PRO A 164 -2.68 -11.89 -14.53
N ARG A 165 -2.81 -11.93 -15.84
CA ARG A 165 -1.66 -11.86 -16.78
C ARG A 165 -0.75 -10.65 -16.52
N LEU A 166 -1.28 -9.60 -15.92
CA LEU A 166 -0.56 -8.39 -15.50
C LEU A 166 0.56 -8.66 -14.46
N PHE A 167 0.51 -9.78 -13.76
CA PHE A 167 1.48 -10.19 -12.74
C PHE A 167 2.37 -11.35 -13.18
N ARG A 168 2.33 -11.70 -14.46
CA ARG A 168 3.19 -12.72 -15.06
C ARG A 168 4.20 -11.98 -15.96
N GLY A 169 5.38 -11.73 -15.41
CA GLY A 169 6.53 -11.36 -16.22
C GLY A 169 7.00 -12.52 -17.10
#